data_fe53e691d2b8c13602fc2c74faad1822
#
_entry.id   fe53e691d2b8c13602fc2c74faad1822
#
_cell.length_a   1.000
_cell.length_b   1.000
_cell.length_c   1.000
_cell.angle_alpha   90.00
_cell.angle_beta   90.00
_cell.angle_gamma   90.00
#
_symmetry.space_group_name_H-M   'P 1'
#
loop_
_entity.id
_entity.type
_entity.pdbx_description
1 polymer ?
#
loop_
_entity_poly.entity_id
_entity_poly.type
_entity_poly.pdbx_seq_one_letter_code
_entity_poly.pdbx_strand_id
1 'polypeptide(L)'
;ELFQAAGAGYVFPVAEHHDGFQMYRSDLSDWNAVDMGPKRDVLGELKEEAKKRGIHFCTSSHRAEHWFFLGNGKMFDSDIHEPLKKGDFYWPSMQEADPEDLYSRPYPTEEFLDDWLARTAELILNYRPRLLYFDWWVQHEAFKPYLKKLVAFYYNCGAEWGTNVAICYKHDAMAFGSGIVEMERGGFAEAKPYPWQTDTAVARNSWCYTNTLIYKTSQEIICTLVDVVSKNGNLLLNVGPKADGTLPEGDKKILRDLADWMAVNREAIHGAKEWRKSSEGPTKMQEGQFSDQKEIVYTPQDYRFTVNHGNIYVIALKCPQDGNFCVRSLAESSDQNLPEFHGIIRQVEVLGYEKSPEWKTDAEGLHVKTSGFYSEFPVVLKIVVS
;
A
#
# COMPACT_ATOMS: atom_id res chain seq x y z
N GLU A 1 -12.34 12.76 -5.55
CA GLU A 1 -11.72 14.05 -5.23
C GLU A 1 -10.79 13.93 -4.01
N LEU A 2 -11.28 13.45 -2.87
CA LEU A 2 -10.48 13.37 -1.65
C LEU A 2 -9.22 12.51 -1.81
N PHE A 3 -9.31 11.33 -2.45
CA PHE A 3 -8.15 10.48 -2.73
C PHE A 3 -7.13 11.18 -3.66
N GLN A 4 -7.63 11.88 -4.68
CA GLN A 4 -6.76 12.66 -5.57
C GLN A 4 -6.03 13.78 -4.82
N ALA A 5 -6.73 14.51 -3.96
CA ALA A 5 -6.14 15.56 -3.12
C ALA A 5 -5.09 14.97 -2.16
N ALA A 6 -5.38 13.82 -1.54
CA ALA A 6 -4.44 13.09 -0.70
C ALA A 6 -3.23 12.50 -1.46
N GLY A 7 -3.17 12.70 -2.78
CA GLY A 7 -2.03 12.29 -3.60
C GLY A 7 -2.10 10.86 -4.13
N ALA A 8 -3.27 10.20 -4.10
CA ALA A 8 -3.39 8.85 -4.63
C ALA A 8 -3.09 8.79 -6.14
N GLY A 9 -2.11 7.99 -6.54
CA GLY A 9 -1.79 7.70 -7.94
C GLY A 9 -2.61 6.53 -8.51
N TYR A 10 -3.09 5.65 -7.64
CA TYR A 10 -3.91 4.49 -7.98
C TYR A 10 -4.91 4.17 -6.87
N VAL A 11 -5.95 3.43 -7.22
CA VAL A 11 -6.98 2.94 -6.29
C VAL A 11 -7.21 1.45 -6.51
N PHE A 12 -7.39 0.70 -5.41
CA PHE A 12 -7.65 -0.74 -5.41
C PHE A 12 -9.00 -1.04 -4.74
N PRO A 13 -10.13 -0.87 -5.41
CA PRO A 13 -11.37 -1.44 -4.91
C PRO A 13 -11.26 -2.97 -4.85
N VAL A 14 -11.78 -3.56 -3.79
CA VAL A 14 -11.90 -5.01 -3.68
C VAL A 14 -12.97 -5.50 -4.65
N ALA A 15 -12.59 -6.34 -5.62
CA ALA A 15 -13.53 -6.91 -6.58
C ALA A 15 -14.33 -8.09 -5.97
N GLU A 16 -13.63 -8.93 -5.23
CA GLU A 16 -14.19 -10.09 -4.55
C GLU A 16 -13.36 -10.40 -3.30
N HIS A 17 -14.00 -10.54 -2.16
CA HIS A 17 -13.32 -10.92 -0.91
C HIS A 17 -13.47 -12.44 -0.63
N HIS A 18 -13.14 -12.87 0.59
CA HIS A 18 -13.18 -14.29 0.99
C HIS A 18 -14.56 -14.93 0.81
N ASP A 19 -15.62 -14.17 1.04
CA ASP A 19 -17.00 -14.65 0.93
C ASP A 19 -17.40 -15.05 -0.48
N GLY A 20 -16.73 -14.52 -1.50
CA GLY A 20 -17.02 -14.81 -2.90
C GLY A 20 -18.08 -13.91 -3.52
N PHE A 21 -18.55 -12.85 -2.81
CA PHE A 21 -19.47 -11.88 -3.39
C PHE A 21 -18.73 -10.93 -4.32
N GLN A 22 -19.17 -10.87 -5.57
CA GLN A 22 -18.51 -10.06 -6.59
C GLN A 22 -19.11 -8.65 -6.63
N MET A 23 -18.27 -7.63 -6.41
CA MET A 23 -18.66 -6.21 -6.44
C MET A 23 -18.84 -5.66 -7.86
N TYR A 24 -18.96 -6.55 -8.85
CA TYR A 24 -19.02 -6.26 -10.26
C TYR A 24 -19.99 -7.19 -10.99
N ARG A 25 -20.29 -6.89 -12.26
CA ARG A 25 -21.07 -7.76 -13.14
C ARG A 25 -20.26 -9.01 -13.46
N SER A 26 -20.83 -10.16 -13.14
CA SER A 26 -20.25 -11.46 -13.47
C SER A 26 -21.27 -12.33 -14.22
N ASP A 27 -20.77 -13.10 -15.19
CA ASP A 27 -21.54 -14.15 -15.86
C ASP A 27 -21.27 -15.53 -15.25
N LEU A 28 -20.40 -15.60 -14.22
CA LEU A 28 -19.96 -16.84 -13.59
C LEU A 28 -20.65 -17.14 -12.25
N SER A 29 -21.28 -16.14 -11.64
CA SER A 29 -21.94 -16.29 -10.35
C SER A 29 -23.12 -15.35 -10.22
N ASP A 30 -24.22 -15.86 -9.68
CA ASP A 30 -25.41 -15.07 -9.35
C ASP A 30 -25.20 -14.17 -8.11
N TRP A 31 -24.14 -14.43 -7.33
CA TRP A 31 -23.79 -13.70 -6.12
C TRP A 31 -22.93 -12.46 -6.45
N ASN A 32 -23.58 -11.46 -7.04
CA ASN A 32 -22.89 -10.25 -7.48
C ASN A 32 -23.72 -8.97 -7.20
N ALA A 33 -23.03 -7.82 -7.15
CA ALA A 33 -23.62 -6.54 -6.79
C ALA A 33 -24.58 -5.96 -7.85
N VAL A 34 -24.61 -6.51 -9.07
CA VAL A 34 -25.53 -6.09 -10.12
C VAL A 34 -26.90 -6.75 -9.97
N ASP A 35 -26.91 -8.02 -9.60
CA ASP A 35 -28.12 -8.81 -9.46
C ASP A 35 -28.70 -8.77 -8.05
N MET A 36 -27.84 -8.48 -7.06
CA MET A 36 -28.18 -8.44 -5.64
C MET A 36 -27.76 -7.12 -4.97
N GLY A 37 -28.27 -6.87 -3.78
CA GLY A 37 -27.90 -5.74 -2.95
C GLY A 37 -28.13 -4.40 -3.64
N PRO A 38 -27.05 -3.64 -3.96
CA PRO A 38 -27.16 -2.30 -4.54
C PRO A 38 -27.66 -2.28 -5.99
N LYS A 39 -27.67 -3.42 -6.68
CA LYS A 39 -28.03 -3.58 -8.09
C LYS A 39 -27.27 -2.63 -9.02
N ARG A 40 -25.96 -2.55 -8.78
CA ARG A 40 -25.03 -1.66 -9.48
C ARG A 40 -23.70 -2.36 -9.70
N ASP A 41 -23.04 -2.05 -10.81
CA ASP A 41 -21.64 -2.41 -11.04
C ASP A 41 -20.72 -1.46 -10.27
N VAL A 42 -20.56 -1.73 -8.97
CA VAL A 42 -19.80 -0.87 -8.06
C VAL A 42 -18.34 -0.73 -8.52
N LEU A 43 -17.73 -1.82 -8.96
CA LEU A 43 -16.34 -1.82 -9.44
C LEU A 43 -16.20 -0.99 -10.71
N GLY A 44 -17.13 -1.14 -11.67
CA GLY A 44 -17.15 -0.38 -12.92
C GLY A 44 -17.35 1.12 -12.69
N GLU A 45 -18.24 1.50 -11.78
CA GLU A 45 -18.45 2.90 -11.42
C GLU A 45 -17.20 3.51 -10.78
N LEU A 46 -16.53 2.81 -9.87
CA LEU A 46 -15.28 3.28 -9.26
C LEU A 46 -14.16 3.40 -10.29
N LYS A 47 -14.07 2.49 -11.25
CA LYS A 47 -13.15 2.58 -12.38
C LYS A 47 -13.36 3.86 -13.19
N GLU A 48 -14.61 4.16 -13.58
CA GLU A 48 -14.90 5.35 -14.35
C GLU A 48 -14.62 6.65 -13.56
N GLU A 49 -14.91 6.66 -12.26
CA GLU A 49 -14.61 7.81 -11.40
C GLU A 49 -13.10 8.00 -11.18
N ALA A 50 -12.32 6.93 -11.06
CA ALA A 50 -10.87 6.98 -11.01
C ALA A 50 -10.28 7.56 -12.30
N LYS A 51 -10.75 7.07 -13.45
CA LYS A 51 -10.34 7.56 -14.79
C LYS A 51 -10.59 9.05 -14.98
N LYS A 52 -11.77 9.56 -14.59
CA LYS A 52 -12.11 10.98 -14.66
C LYS A 52 -11.14 11.86 -13.87
N ARG A 53 -10.49 11.33 -12.85
CA ARG A 53 -9.56 12.04 -11.95
C ARG A 53 -8.10 11.76 -12.22
N GLY A 54 -7.78 11.01 -13.28
CA GLY A 54 -6.40 10.64 -13.62
C GLY A 54 -5.76 9.68 -12.61
N ILE A 55 -6.58 8.97 -11.82
CA ILE A 55 -6.13 7.92 -10.90
C ILE A 55 -6.15 6.58 -11.64
N HIS A 56 -5.07 5.82 -11.56
CA HIS A 56 -5.03 4.49 -12.15
C HIS A 56 -5.96 3.53 -11.41
N PHE A 57 -6.80 2.87 -12.19
CA PHE A 57 -7.65 1.82 -11.67
C PHE A 57 -6.86 0.52 -11.54
N CYS A 58 -6.88 -0.04 -10.35
CA CYS A 58 -6.36 -1.33 -9.97
C CYS A 58 -7.47 -2.08 -9.22
N THR A 59 -7.26 -3.33 -8.87
CA THR A 59 -8.25 -4.08 -8.07
C THR A 59 -7.60 -5.26 -7.37
N SER A 60 -8.27 -5.79 -6.35
CA SER A 60 -7.84 -6.98 -5.63
C SER A 60 -8.86 -8.11 -5.73
N SER A 61 -8.36 -9.33 -5.71
CA SER A 61 -9.16 -10.54 -5.56
C SER A 61 -8.61 -11.36 -4.40
N HIS A 62 -9.48 -11.66 -3.44
CA HIS A 62 -9.20 -12.47 -2.26
C HIS A 62 -9.82 -13.87 -2.36
N ARG A 63 -10.28 -14.26 -3.56
CA ARG A 63 -10.94 -15.54 -3.82
C ARG A 63 -10.11 -16.75 -3.44
N ALA A 64 -8.78 -16.68 -3.49
CA ALA A 64 -7.92 -17.80 -3.09
C ALA A 64 -8.17 -18.25 -1.65
N GLU A 65 -8.49 -17.31 -0.76
CA GLU A 65 -8.74 -17.56 0.66
C GLU A 65 -10.11 -18.22 0.92
N HIS A 66 -11.05 -18.05 0.00
CA HIS A 66 -12.41 -18.61 0.12
C HIS A 66 -12.39 -20.11 0.40
N TRP A 67 -11.55 -20.87 -0.30
CA TRP A 67 -11.45 -22.31 -0.09
C TRP A 67 -11.15 -22.65 1.36
N PHE A 68 -10.18 -21.99 1.95
CA PHE A 68 -9.68 -22.29 3.30
C PHE A 68 -10.57 -21.72 4.39
N PHE A 69 -11.01 -20.47 4.27
CA PHE A 69 -11.79 -19.79 5.30
C PHE A 69 -13.22 -20.30 5.42
N LEU A 70 -13.91 -20.49 4.33
CA LEU A 70 -15.34 -20.75 4.37
C LEU A 70 -15.65 -22.21 4.69
N GLY A 71 -14.73 -23.13 4.42
CA GLY A 71 -14.81 -24.51 4.89
C GLY A 71 -14.63 -24.63 6.41
N ASN A 72 -13.65 -23.90 6.95
CA ASN A 72 -13.40 -23.86 8.39
C ASN A 72 -14.52 -23.18 9.20
N GLY A 73 -15.40 -22.42 8.57
CA GLY A 73 -16.58 -21.85 9.21
C GLY A 73 -17.49 -22.88 9.88
N LYS A 74 -17.41 -24.14 9.47
CA LYS A 74 -18.12 -25.25 10.12
C LYS A 74 -17.61 -25.60 11.52
N MET A 75 -16.41 -25.09 11.89
CA MET A 75 -15.88 -25.27 13.24
C MET A 75 -16.51 -24.30 14.24
N PHE A 76 -17.24 -23.30 13.77
CA PHE A 76 -17.96 -22.36 14.59
C PHE A 76 -19.46 -22.61 14.52
N ASP A 77 -20.22 -22.08 15.47
CA ASP A 77 -21.66 -22.08 15.43
C ASP A 77 -22.14 -21.27 14.22
N SER A 78 -22.66 -21.97 13.21
CA SER A 78 -23.05 -21.44 11.91
C SER A 78 -24.45 -21.87 11.57
N ASP A 79 -25.16 -21.07 10.80
CA ASP A 79 -26.50 -21.43 10.24
C ASP A 79 -26.40 -22.38 9.03
N ILE A 80 -25.20 -22.73 8.57
CA ILE A 80 -24.96 -23.69 7.48
C ILE A 80 -24.77 -25.08 8.07
N HIS A 81 -25.82 -25.89 8.05
CA HIS A 81 -25.83 -27.26 8.62
C HIS A 81 -25.68 -28.35 7.57
N GLU A 82 -26.07 -28.09 6.34
CA GLU A 82 -26.01 -29.04 5.24
C GLU A 82 -24.72 -28.91 4.42
N PRO A 83 -24.28 -29.98 3.72
CA PRO A 83 -23.19 -29.87 2.76
C PRO A 83 -23.50 -28.83 1.68
N LEU A 84 -22.54 -27.96 1.37
CA LEU A 84 -22.67 -26.95 0.32
C LEU A 84 -22.86 -27.60 -1.05
N LYS A 85 -23.72 -27.00 -1.87
CA LYS A 85 -24.07 -27.44 -3.23
C LYS A 85 -23.66 -26.36 -4.23
N LYS A 86 -23.49 -26.77 -5.48
CA LYS A 86 -23.27 -25.84 -6.58
C LYS A 86 -24.37 -24.79 -6.65
N GLY A 87 -23.97 -23.52 -6.64
CA GLY A 87 -24.89 -22.37 -6.61
C GLY A 87 -25.11 -21.77 -5.21
N ASP A 88 -24.72 -22.47 -4.14
CA ASP A 88 -24.69 -21.87 -2.81
C ASP A 88 -23.62 -20.79 -2.73
N PHE A 89 -23.82 -19.78 -1.87
CA PHE A 89 -22.92 -18.63 -1.77
C PHE A 89 -21.48 -19.03 -1.46
N TYR A 90 -21.27 -19.94 -0.53
CA TYR A 90 -19.94 -20.38 -0.09
C TYR A 90 -19.40 -21.60 -0.87
N TRP A 91 -20.00 -21.95 -1.99
CA TRP A 91 -19.55 -23.06 -2.80
C TRP A 91 -18.66 -22.58 -3.97
N PRO A 92 -17.61 -23.30 -4.41
CA PRO A 92 -16.98 -24.41 -3.69
C PRO A 92 -16.00 -23.93 -2.60
N SER A 93 -16.03 -24.60 -1.47
CA SER A 93 -15.09 -24.41 -0.39
C SER A 93 -14.73 -25.75 0.25
N MET A 94 -13.70 -25.77 1.06
CA MET A 94 -13.29 -26.93 1.81
C MET A 94 -14.44 -27.45 2.68
N GLN A 95 -14.80 -28.72 2.53
CA GLN A 95 -15.95 -29.31 3.25
C GLN A 95 -15.57 -29.83 4.65
N GLU A 96 -14.33 -30.31 4.79
CA GLU A 96 -13.81 -30.83 6.05
C GLU A 96 -12.39 -30.30 6.23
N ALA A 97 -12.16 -29.58 7.32
CA ALA A 97 -10.84 -29.06 7.66
C ALA A 97 -9.98 -30.20 8.23
N ASP A 98 -8.70 -30.20 7.90
CA ASP A 98 -7.70 -30.98 8.60
C ASP A 98 -7.37 -30.26 9.93
N PRO A 99 -7.70 -30.84 11.10
CA PRO A 99 -7.44 -30.21 12.39
C PRO A 99 -5.94 -30.03 12.69
N GLU A 100 -5.07 -30.79 12.01
CA GLU A 100 -3.61 -30.70 12.15
C GLU A 100 -2.99 -29.67 11.19
N ASP A 101 -3.70 -29.34 10.11
CA ASP A 101 -3.24 -28.38 9.11
C ASP A 101 -4.40 -27.52 8.55
N LEU A 102 -4.86 -26.59 9.36
CA LEU A 102 -5.99 -25.71 9.04
C LEU A 102 -5.70 -24.73 7.88
N TYR A 103 -4.44 -24.59 7.48
CA TYR A 103 -4.03 -23.56 6.54
C TYR A 103 -3.80 -24.07 5.11
N SER A 104 -3.51 -25.36 4.94
CA SER A 104 -3.13 -25.90 3.64
C SER A 104 -3.90 -27.13 3.20
N ARG A 105 -4.62 -27.83 4.09
CA ARG A 105 -5.34 -29.06 3.79
C ARG A 105 -6.82 -29.01 4.19
N PRO A 106 -7.71 -29.71 3.46
CA PRO A 106 -7.45 -30.39 2.18
C PRO A 106 -7.12 -29.39 1.06
N TYR A 107 -6.35 -29.83 0.06
CA TYR A 107 -5.96 -28.99 -1.07
C TYR A 107 -7.19 -28.55 -1.88
N PRO A 108 -7.15 -27.33 -2.46
CA PRO A 108 -8.18 -26.86 -3.38
C PRO A 108 -8.43 -27.86 -4.50
N THR A 109 -9.71 -28.15 -4.77
CA THR A 109 -10.12 -29.01 -5.88
C THR A 109 -9.85 -28.32 -7.22
N GLU A 110 -9.74 -29.13 -8.29
CA GLU A 110 -9.64 -28.59 -9.65
C GLU A 110 -10.82 -27.66 -9.96
N GLU A 111 -12.04 -28.03 -9.52
CA GLU A 111 -13.24 -27.21 -9.69
C GLU A 111 -13.10 -25.81 -9.05
N PHE A 112 -12.55 -25.73 -7.83
CA PHE A 112 -12.28 -24.45 -7.19
C PHE A 112 -11.21 -23.65 -7.92
N LEU A 113 -10.13 -24.29 -8.34
CA LEU A 113 -9.02 -23.65 -9.04
C LEU A 113 -9.42 -23.15 -10.43
N ASP A 114 -10.28 -23.91 -11.14
CA ASP A 114 -10.86 -23.49 -12.42
C ASP A 114 -11.81 -22.29 -12.23
N ASP A 115 -12.65 -22.29 -11.19
CA ASP A 115 -13.52 -21.19 -10.83
C ASP A 115 -12.69 -19.92 -10.48
N TRP A 116 -11.65 -20.07 -9.66
CA TRP A 116 -10.73 -18.97 -9.34
C TRP A 116 -10.09 -18.38 -10.59
N LEU A 117 -9.59 -19.22 -11.49
CA LEU A 117 -8.97 -18.78 -12.74
C LEU A 117 -9.97 -18.07 -13.65
N ALA A 118 -11.17 -18.63 -13.82
CA ALA A 118 -12.22 -18.09 -14.68
C ALA A 118 -12.70 -16.72 -14.16
N ARG A 119 -13.00 -16.57 -12.87
CA ARG A 119 -13.42 -15.31 -12.26
C ARG A 119 -12.33 -14.25 -12.38
N THR A 120 -11.08 -14.61 -12.16
CA THR A 120 -9.97 -13.65 -12.28
C THR A 120 -9.75 -13.25 -13.74
N ALA A 121 -9.89 -14.17 -14.70
CA ALA A 121 -9.82 -13.85 -16.12
C ALA A 121 -10.97 -12.94 -16.58
N GLU A 122 -12.21 -13.20 -16.11
CA GLU A 122 -13.37 -12.32 -16.34
C GLU A 122 -13.11 -10.90 -15.83
N LEU A 123 -12.60 -10.76 -14.60
CA LEU A 123 -12.24 -9.50 -13.99
C LEU A 123 -11.20 -8.74 -14.85
N ILE A 124 -10.15 -9.42 -15.30
CA ILE A 124 -9.11 -8.85 -16.16
C ILE A 124 -9.69 -8.35 -17.47
N LEU A 125 -10.49 -9.14 -18.17
CA LEU A 125 -11.06 -8.80 -19.47
C LEU A 125 -12.04 -7.61 -19.40
N ASN A 126 -12.92 -7.63 -18.40
CA ASN A 126 -14.01 -6.65 -18.29
C ASN A 126 -13.53 -5.31 -17.73
N TYR A 127 -12.56 -5.34 -16.81
CA TYR A 127 -12.16 -4.13 -16.07
C TYR A 127 -10.77 -3.62 -16.42
N ARG A 128 -9.87 -4.43 -17.00
CA ARG A 128 -8.52 -4.05 -17.44
C ARG A 128 -7.74 -3.28 -16.37
N PRO A 129 -7.57 -3.82 -15.16
CA PRO A 129 -6.83 -3.14 -14.10
C PRO A 129 -5.36 -2.91 -14.51
N ARG A 130 -4.73 -1.86 -13.97
CA ARG A 130 -3.27 -1.62 -14.14
C ARG A 130 -2.45 -2.53 -13.25
N LEU A 131 -2.91 -2.74 -12.03
CA LEU A 131 -2.34 -3.67 -11.08
C LEU A 131 -3.46 -4.59 -10.58
N LEU A 132 -3.13 -5.87 -10.42
CA LEU A 132 -3.99 -6.87 -9.82
C LEU A 132 -3.32 -7.35 -8.53
N TYR A 133 -4.03 -7.25 -7.42
CA TYR A 133 -3.51 -7.66 -6.12
C TYR A 133 -4.15 -8.98 -5.69
N PHE A 134 -3.30 -9.91 -5.27
CA PHE A 134 -3.69 -11.15 -4.61
C PHE A 134 -3.24 -11.16 -3.17
N ASP A 135 -4.15 -11.53 -2.30
CA ASP A 135 -3.90 -11.72 -0.88
C ASP A 135 -3.35 -13.11 -0.59
N TRP A 136 -3.44 -13.56 0.66
CA TRP A 136 -2.93 -14.83 1.15
C TRP A 136 -3.47 -16.05 0.41
N TRP A 137 -2.85 -17.19 0.64
CA TRP A 137 -3.08 -18.53 0.07
C TRP A 137 -2.84 -18.66 -1.43
N VAL A 138 -2.76 -17.60 -2.22
CA VAL A 138 -2.36 -17.73 -3.62
C VAL A 138 -0.93 -18.31 -3.78
N GLN A 139 -0.12 -18.25 -2.72
CA GLN A 139 1.20 -18.90 -2.65
C GLN A 139 1.13 -20.42 -2.51
N HIS A 140 -0.03 -20.99 -2.10
CA HIS A 140 -0.21 -22.43 -1.95
C HIS A 140 0.15 -23.17 -3.24
N GLU A 141 0.78 -24.35 -3.11
CA GLU A 141 1.32 -25.08 -4.28
C GLU A 141 0.28 -25.44 -5.32
N ALA A 142 -0.98 -25.72 -4.91
CA ALA A 142 -2.08 -26.03 -5.82
C ALA A 142 -2.38 -24.90 -6.80
N PHE A 143 -2.14 -23.64 -6.42
CA PHE A 143 -2.35 -22.49 -7.29
C PHE A 143 -1.21 -22.31 -8.31
N LYS A 144 -0.02 -22.83 -8.09
CA LYS A 144 1.16 -22.55 -8.95
C LYS A 144 0.93 -22.77 -10.44
N PRO A 145 0.31 -23.89 -10.89
CA PRO A 145 0.03 -24.07 -12.32
C PRO A 145 -0.99 -23.09 -12.88
N TYR A 146 -2.01 -22.77 -12.07
CA TYR A 146 -3.09 -21.84 -12.43
C TYR A 146 -2.56 -20.39 -12.46
N LEU A 147 -1.77 -20.02 -11.47
CA LEU A 147 -1.15 -18.70 -11.38
C LEU A 147 -0.23 -18.44 -12.57
N LYS A 148 0.56 -19.44 -13.02
CA LYS A 148 1.37 -19.32 -14.24
C LYS A 148 0.52 -19.01 -15.48
N LYS A 149 -0.62 -19.70 -15.64
CA LYS A 149 -1.57 -19.46 -16.75
C LYS A 149 -2.13 -18.04 -16.66
N LEU A 150 -2.56 -17.64 -15.48
CA LEU A 150 -3.14 -16.31 -15.25
C LEU A 150 -2.15 -15.18 -15.48
N VAL A 151 -0.92 -15.31 -14.97
CA VAL A 151 0.14 -14.31 -15.16
C VAL A 151 0.45 -14.13 -16.64
N ALA A 152 0.65 -15.24 -17.38
CA ALA A 152 0.88 -15.20 -18.82
C ALA A 152 -0.29 -14.53 -19.56
N PHE A 153 -1.52 -14.90 -19.22
CA PHE A 153 -2.74 -14.32 -19.78
C PHE A 153 -2.80 -12.81 -19.54
N TYR A 154 -2.65 -12.38 -18.29
CA TYR A 154 -2.77 -10.96 -17.92
C TYR A 154 -1.68 -10.09 -18.55
N TYR A 155 -0.45 -10.56 -18.60
CA TYR A 155 0.66 -9.82 -19.21
C TYR A 155 0.49 -9.73 -20.73
N ASN A 156 -0.01 -10.79 -21.39
CA ASN A 156 -0.36 -10.74 -22.82
C ASN A 156 -1.50 -9.75 -23.07
N CYS A 157 -2.55 -9.73 -22.24
CA CYS A 157 -3.60 -8.72 -22.31
C CYS A 157 -3.03 -7.30 -22.17
N GLY A 158 -2.11 -7.09 -21.22
CA GLY A 158 -1.43 -5.80 -21.06
C GLY A 158 -0.68 -5.36 -22.31
N ALA A 159 0.05 -6.30 -22.95
CA ALA A 159 0.75 -6.03 -24.20
C ALA A 159 -0.22 -5.69 -25.35
N GLU A 160 -1.32 -6.41 -25.49
CA GLU A 160 -2.37 -6.13 -26.48
C GLU A 160 -3.03 -4.76 -26.26
N TRP A 161 -3.23 -4.37 -25.00
CA TRP A 161 -3.81 -3.07 -24.66
C TRP A 161 -2.81 -1.91 -24.77
N GLY A 162 -1.53 -2.18 -25.02
CA GLY A 162 -0.46 -1.18 -25.00
C GLY A 162 -0.26 -0.55 -23.62
N THR A 163 -0.48 -1.33 -22.56
CA THR A 163 -0.47 -0.86 -21.17
C THR A 163 0.40 -1.77 -20.32
N ASN A 164 1.31 -1.17 -19.55
CA ASN A 164 2.06 -1.92 -18.55
C ASN A 164 1.14 -2.34 -17.41
N VAL A 165 1.12 -3.62 -17.12
CA VAL A 165 0.36 -4.23 -16.01
C VAL A 165 1.31 -5.01 -15.12
N ALA A 166 0.92 -5.22 -13.84
CA ALA A 166 1.66 -6.06 -12.91
C ALA A 166 0.73 -6.71 -11.89
N ILE A 167 1.22 -7.76 -11.24
CA ILE A 167 0.55 -8.43 -10.13
C ILE A 167 1.30 -8.10 -8.84
N CYS A 168 0.56 -7.67 -7.80
CA CYS A 168 1.05 -7.57 -6.44
C CYS A 168 0.74 -8.91 -5.73
N TYR A 169 1.73 -9.47 -5.06
CA TYR A 169 1.62 -10.80 -4.44
C TYR A 169 2.37 -10.88 -3.11
N LYS A 170 1.86 -11.72 -2.22
CA LYS A 170 2.49 -11.99 -0.92
C LYS A 170 3.45 -13.18 -1.00
N HIS A 171 4.48 -13.15 -0.16
CA HIS A 171 5.53 -14.17 -0.06
C HIS A 171 6.15 -14.56 -1.40
N ASP A 172 6.28 -15.86 -1.62
CA ASP A 172 6.85 -16.50 -2.79
C ASP A 172 5.78 -17.07 -3.75
N ALA A 173 4.59 -16.43 -3.78
CA ALA A 173 3.51 -16.84 -4.68
C ALA A 173 3.97 -16.86 -6.14
N MET A 174 4.80 -15.89 -6.52
CA MET A 174 5.38 -15.78 -7.87
C MET A 174 6.91 -15.81 -7.82
N ALA A 175 7.53 -16.08 -8.96
CA ALA A 175 8.97 -15.96 -9.10
C ALA A 175 9.39 -14.49 -8.87
N PHE A 176 10.47 -14.28 -8.14
CA PHE A 176 11.00 -12.95 -7.87
C PHE A 176 11.27 -12.19 -9.20
N GLY A 177 10.85 -10.93 -9.24
CA GLY A 177 10.95 -10.09 -10.44
C GLY A 177 9.84 -10.26 -11.47
N SER A 178 8.90 -11.23 -11.29
CA SER A 178 7.74 -11.38 -12.17
C SER A 178 6.50 -10.58 -11.76
N GLY A 179 6.57 -9.88 -10.64
CA GLY A 179 5.51 -9.02 -10.10
C GLY A 179 6.05 -8.14 -8.98
N ILE A 180 5.16 -7.51 -8.22
CA ILE A 180 5.46 -6.60 -7.12
C ILE A 180 5.28 -7.35 -5.80
N VAL A 181 6.35 -7.46 -5.01
CA VAL A 181 6.28 -8.06 -3.67
C VAL A 181 5.47 -7.15 -2.75
N GLU A 182 4.57 -7.74 -1.98
CA GLU A 182 3.69 -7.04 -1.05
C GLU A 182 3.92 -7.51 0.39
N MET A 183 3.95 -6.55 1.32
CA MET A 183 4.14 -6.75 2.75
C MET A 183 2.90 -6.27 3.50
N GLU A 184 2.21 -7.16 4.21
CA GLU A 184 1.04 -6.74 4.98
C GLU A 184 1.42 -6.04 6.28
N ARG A 185 0.87 -4.83 6.48
CA ARG A 185 1.01 -4.04 7.72
C ARG A 185 2.45 -4.00 8.23
N GLY A 186 3.40 -3.75 7.32
CA GLY A 186 4.79 -3.78 7.69
C GLY A 186 5.72 -3.17 6.66
N GLY A 187 6.96 -3.60 6.63
CA GLY A 187 7.93 -3.07 5.68
C GLY A 187 9.31 -3.68 5.84
N PHE A 188 10.23 -3.08 5.12
CA PHE A 188 11.64 -3.43 5.17
C PHE A 188 12.42 -2.45 6.05
N ALA A 189 13.47 -2.94 6.69
CA ALA A 189 14.38 -2.09 7.47
C ALA A 189 15.16 -1.14 6.55
N GLU A 190 15.59 -1.64 5.38
CA GLU A 190 16.43 -0.93 4.43
C GLU A 190 15.76 -0.78 3.05
N ALA A 191 16.24 0.18 2.24
CA ALA A 191 15.79 0.37 0.87
C ALA A 191 16.01 -0.88 0.01
N LYS A 192 15.09 -1.15 -0.91
CA LYS A 192 15.19 -2.27 -1.85
C LYS A 192 15.49 -1.76 -3.26
N PRO A 193 16.37 -2.44 -4.02
CA PRO A 193 16.69 -2.06 -5.39
C PRO A 193 15.57 -2.38 -6.40
N TYR A 194 14.40 -2.75 -5.91
CA TYR A 194 13.20 -3.07 -6.69
C TYR A 194 11.97 -2.44 -6.03
N PRO A 195 10.94 -2.10 -6.80
CA PRO A 195 9.69 -1.59 -6.24
C PRO A 195 8.97 -2.68 -5.45
N TRP A 196 8.38 -2.30 -4.34
CA TRP A 196 7.55 -3.14 -3.50
C TRP A 196 6.33 -2.36 -3.01
N GLN A 197 5.36 -3.04 -2.44
CA GLN A 197 4.18 -2.44 -1.87
C GLN A 197 4.00 -2.89 -0.42
N THR A 198 3.42 -2.04 0.40
CA THR A 198 2.84 -2.42 1.68
C THR A 198 1.44 -1.88 1.78
N ASP A 199 0.55 -2.68 2.33
CA ASP A 199 -0.78 -2.23 2.71
C ASP A 199 -0.82 -1.92 4.21
N THR A 200 -1.66 -0.97 4.59
CA THR A 200 -2.06 -0.72 5.97
C THR A 200 -3.43 -0.02 5.99
N ALA A 201 -4.13 -0.08 7.12
CA ALA A 201 -5.38 0.62 7.29
C ALA A 201 -5.22 1.91 8.11
N VAL A 202 -6.12 2.87 7.90
CA VAL A 202 -6.25 4.05 8.76
C VAL A 202 -6.64 3.68 10.19
N ALA A 203 -7.22 2.48 10.39
CA ALA A 203 -7.56 1.93 11.69
C ALA A 203 -6.59 0.80 12.10
N ARG A 204 -6.30 0.70 13.41
CA ARG A 204 -5.43 -0.35 13.98
C ARG A 204 -6.12 -1.70 14.03
N ASN A 205 -7.40 -1.71 14.38
CA ASN A 205 -8.16 -2.89 14.78
C ASN A 205 -9.07 -3.46 13.70
N SER A 206 -9.13 -2.86 12.51
CA SER A 206 -9.98 -3.37 11.44
C SER A 206 -9.54 -2.88 10.06
N TRP A 207 -9.77 -3.69 9.04
CA TRP A 207 -9.71 -3.30 7.63
C TRP A 207 -11.04 -2.70 7.15
N CYS A 208 -12.15 -3.12 7.76
CA CYS A 208 -13.50 -2.71 7.41
C CYS A 208 -14.03 -1.64 8.36
N TYR A 209 -15.09 -0.94 7.94
CA TYR A 209 -15.84 -0.09 8.84
C TYR A 209 -16.49 -0.90 9.97
N THR A 210 -16.25 -0.47 11.19
CA THR A 210 -17.00 -0.86 12.38
C THR A 210 -17.27 0.39 13.22
N ASN A 211 -18.23 0.34 14.13
CA ASN A 211 -18.51 1.44 15.07
C ASN A 211 -17.51 1.54 16.23
N THR A 212 -16.51 0.65 16.26
CA THR A 212 -15.48 0.57 17.32
C THR A 212 -14.06 0.77 16.75
N LEU A 213 -13.92 1.51 15.65
CA LEU A 213 -12.62 1.78 15.04
C LEU A 213 -11.69 2.55 15.97
N ILE A 214 -10.44 2.09 16.04
CA ILE A 214 -9.33 2.76 16.72
C ILE A 214 -8.41 3.30 15.64
N TYR A 215 -8.50 4.61 15.39
CA TYR A 215 -7.72 5.24 14.32
C TYR A 215 -6.25 5.41 14.68
N LYS A 216 -5.39 5.28 13.67
CA LYS A 216 -4.04 5.83 13.69
C LYS A 216 -4.11 7.35 13.62
N THR A 217 -3.07 8.04 14.07
CA THR A 217 -2.97 9.49 13.88
C THR A 217 -2.59 9.82 12.43
N SER A 218 -2.95 11.00 11.96
CA SER A 218 -2.53 11.47 10.63
C SER A 218 -1.01 11.55 10.52
N GLN A 219 -0.32 11.92 11.61
CA GLN A 219 1.14 11.90 11.67
C GLN A 219 1.72 10.51 11.44
N GLU A 220 1.17 9.46 12.08
CA GLU A 220 1.61 8.08 11.85
C GLU A 220 1.47 7.66 10.39
N ILE A 221 0.34 7.99 9.76
CA ILE A 221 0.10 7.65 8.35
C ILE A 221 1.10 8.37 7.43
N ILE A 222 1.35 9.66 7.67
CA ILE A 222 2.32 10.43 6.89
C ILE A 222 3.74 9.91 7.11
N CYS A 223 4.13 9.61 8.35
CA CYS A 223 5.43 9.00 8.64
C CYS A 223 5.58 7.63 7.97
N THR A 224 4.53 6.82 7.95
CA THR A 224 4.52 5.53 7.24
C THR A 224 4.71 5.72 5.74
N LEU A 225 3.98 6.65 5.12
CA LEU A 225 4.15 6.97 3.69
C LEU A 225 5.59 7.38 3.38
N VAL A 226 6.15 8.28 4.18
CA VAL A 226 7.53 8.77 4.01
C VAL A 226 8.56 7.66 4.17
N ASP A 227 8.40 6.82 5.19
CA ASP A 227 9.30 5.68 5.42
C ASP A 227 9.27 4.69 4.26
N VAL A 228 8.09 4.32 3.80
CA VAL A 228 7.88 3.39 2.69
C VAL A 228 8.51 3.93 1.40
N VAL A 229 8.23 5.19 1.05
CA VAL A 229 8.74 5.81 -0.20
C VAL A 229 10.26 5.96 -0.16
N SER A 230 10.85 6.30 0.99
CA SER A 230 12.31 6.40 1.13
C SER A 230 13.05 5.08 0.90
N LYS A 231 12.32 3.96 0.94
CA LYS A 231 12.83 2.59 0.75
C LYS A 231 12.43 1.97 -0.59
N ASN A 232 12.02 2.80 -1.57
CA ASN A 232 11.54 2.38 -2.89
C ASN A 232 10.21 1.62 -2.86
N GLY A 233 9.39 1.88 -1.83
CA GLY A 233 8.10 1.25 -1.65
C GLY A 233 6.93 2.14 -2.08
N ASN A 234 5.76 1.51 -2.20
CA ASN A 234 4.47 2.16 -2.40
C ASN A 234 3.54 1.81 -1.24
N LEU A 235 2.84 2.80 -0.73
CA LEU A 235 1.86 2.61 0.34
C LEU A 235 0.47 2.41 -0.26
N LEU A 236 -0.16 1.28 0.05
CA LEU A 236 -1.58 1.02 -0.19
C LEU A 236 -2.34 1.31 1.12
N LEU A 237 -2.95 2.48 1.21
CA LEU A 237 -3.69 2.91 2.40
C LEU A 237 -5.16 2.50 2.29
N ASN A 238 -5.58 1.59 3.15
CA ASN A 238 -6.97 1.14 3.23
C ASN A 238 -7.82 2.13 4.03
N VAL A 239 -9.01 2.40 3.50
CA VAL A 239 -10.11 3.10 4.15
C VAL A 239 -11.35 2.23 4.16
N GLY A 240 -12.18 2.33 5.19
CA GLY A 240 -13.35 1.48 5.39
C GLY A 240 -14.66 2.22 5.10
N PRO A 241 -15.22 2.19 3.87
CA PRO A 241 -16.51 2.81 3.61
C PRO A 241 -17.63 2.12 4.39
N LYS A 242 -18.65 2.90 4.75
CA LYS A 242 -19.91 2.39 5.32
C LYS A 242 -20.73 1.69 4.24
N ALA A 243 -21.77 0.96 4.68
CA ALA A 243 -22.67 0.25 3.78
C ALA A 243 -23.40 1.17 2.77
N ASP A 244 -23.56 2.44 3.08
CA ASP A 244 -24.13 3.46 2.18
C ASP A 244 -23.11 4.06 1.19
N GLY A 245 -21.86 3.59 1.22
CA GLY A 245 -20.75 4.06 0.38
C GLY A 245 -20.06 5.31 0.89
N THR A 246 -20.48 5.89 2.00
CA THR A 246 -19.82 7.06 2.58
C THR A 246 -18.60 6.66 3.41
N LEU A 247 -17.60 7.57 3.49
CA LEU A 247 -16.47 7.39 4.40
C LEU A 247 -16.81 7.94 5.80
N PRO A 248 -16.37 7.27 6.87
CA PRO A 248 -16.42 7.78 8.23
C PRO A 248 -15.64 9.09 8.39
N GLU A 249 -16.01 9.91 9.37
CA GLU A 249 -15.32 11.19 9.59
C GLU A 249 -13.86 11.02 10.02
N GLY A 250 -13.52 9.94 10.73
CA GLY A 250 -12.13 9.62 11.06
C GLY A 250 -11.26 9.38 9.82
N ASP A 251 -11.75 8.59 8.86
CA ASP A 251 -11.09 8.36 7.58
C ASP A 251 -10.92 9.66 6.79
N LYS A 252 -12.00 10.46 6.71
CA LYS A 252 -11.98 11.75 6.01
C LYS A 252 -11.00 12.73 6.63
N LYS A 253 -10.89 12.75 7.98
CA LYS A 253 -9.92 13.60 8.66
C LYS A 253 -8.49 13.25 8.27
N ILE A 254 -8.12 11.98 8.37
CA ILE A 254 -6.77 11.50 8.00
C ILE A 254 -6.46 11.83 6.54
N LEU A 255 -7.43 11.61 5.64
CA LEU A 255 -7.23 11.91 4.22
C LEU A 255 -7.12 13.41 3.92
N ARG A 256 -7.83 14.29 4.67
CA ARG A 256 -7.68 15.75 4.54
C ARG A 256 -6.31 16.21 5.04
N ASP A 257 -5.89 15.74 6.21
CA ASP A 257 -4.58 16.07 6.76
C ASP A 257 -3.46 15.62 5.81
N LEU A 258 -3.61 14.43 5.22
CA LEU A 258 -2.69 13.94 4.19
C LEU A 258 -2.74 14.81 2.91
N ALA A 259 -3.92 15.26 2.50
CA ALA A 259 -4.08 16.14 1.34
C ALA A 259 -3.39 17.50 1.56
N ASP A 260 -3.56 18.09 2.73
CA ASP A 260 -2.92 19.36 3.10
C ASP A 260 -1.39 19.21 3.13
N TRP A 261 -0.88 18.10 3.69
CA TRP A 261 0.54 17.80 3.71
C TRP A 261 1.09 17.56 2.30
N MET A 262 0.37 16.81 1.46
CA MET A 262 0.77 16.53 0.06
C MET A 262 0.71 17.77 -0.84
N ALA A 263 -0.17 18.73 -0.56
CA ALA A 263 -0.23 19.99 -1.31
C ALA A 263 1.10 20.76 -1.26
N VAL A 264 1.84 20.62 -0.17
CA VAL A 264 3.15 21.27 0.05
C VAL A 264 4.31 20.36 -0.35
N ASN A 265 4.23 19.07 -0.04
CA ASN A 265 5.40 18.17 -0.01
C ASN A 265 5.42 17.14 -1.14
N ARG A 266 4.50 17.23 -2.10
CA ARG A 266 4.31 16.25 -3.18
C ARG A 266 5.59 15.91 -3.93
N GLU A 267 6.47 16.89 -4.17
CA GLU A 267 7.70 16.69 -4.94
C GLU A 267 8.71 15.76 -4.25
N ALA A 268 8.63 15.62 -2.93
CA ALA A 268 9.45 14.68 -2.17
C ALA A 268 8.94 13.23 -2.22
N ILE A 269 7.71 13.02 -2.74
CA ILE A 269 7.01 11.72 -2.73
C ILE A 269 6.75 11.23 -4.15
N HIS A 270 6.07 12.02 -5.00
CA HIS A 270 5.68 11.59 -6.34
C HIS A 270 6.86 11.61 -7.30
N GLY A 271 7.15 10.45 -7.92
CA GLY A 271 8.29 10.28 -8.81
C GLY A 271 9.63 10.24 -8.12
N ALA A 272 9.64 10.31 -6.79
CA ALA A 272 10.86 10.20 -6.00
C ALA A 272 11.46 8.80 -6.10
N LYS A 273 12.78 8.74 -5.88
CA LYS A 273 13.59 7.52 -5.81
C LYS A 273 14.30 7.47 -4.46
N GLU A 274 14.75 6.29 -4.12
CA GLU A 274 15.63 6.11 -2.97
C GLU A 274 16.93 6.89 -3.17
N TRP A 275 17.42 7.50 -2.10
CA TRP A 275 18.78 8.01 -2.05
C TRP A 275 19.72 6.91 -1.57
N ARG A 276 21.04 7.09 -1.72
CA ARG A 276 22.08 6.14 -1.25
C ARG A 276 21.90 5.69 0.20
N LYS A 277 21.16 6.43 1.00
CA LYS A 277 20.79 6.15 2.38
C LYS A 277 19.32 6.48 2.57
N SER A 278 18.53 5.52 3.03
CA SER A 278 17.08 5.71 3.18
C SER A 278 16.69 6.45 4.46
N SER A 279 17.52 6.36 5.50
CA SER A 279 17.19 6.86 6.84
C SER A 279 18.40 7.32 7.65
N GLU A 280 18.14 8.21 8.60
CA GLU A 280 19.07 8.61 9.66
C GLU A 280 18.28 8.77 10.95
N GLY A 281 18.92 8.53 12.09
CA GLY A 281 18.35 8.75 13.41
C GLY A 281 18.37 7.53 14.32
N PRO A 282 17.99 7.69 15.59
CA PRO A 282 18.04 6.64 16.59
C PRO A 282 16.90 5.61 16.49
N THR A 283 15.75 5.99 15.88
CA THR A 283 14.58 5.12 15.85
C THR A 283 14.71 4.07 14.76
N LYS A 284 14.74 2.80 15.19
CA LYS A 284 14.80 1.68 14.26
C LYS A 284 13.40 1.18 13.92
N MET A 285 13.16 0.98 12.64
CA MET A 285 11.94 0.35 12.15
C MET A 285 12.02 -1.15 12.36
N GLN A 286 10.89 -1.72 12.76
CA GLN A 286 10.72 -3.17 12.81
C GLN A 286 10.49 -3.68 11.39
N GLU A 287 11.23 -4.71 10.98
CA GLU A 287 11.08 -5.35 9.67
C GLU A 287 10.07 -6.49 9.75
N GLY A 288 9.41 -6.75 8.62
CA GLY A 288 8.51 -7.88 8.44
C GLY A 288 7.05 -7.50 8.38
N GLN A 289 6.22 -8.52 8.27
CA GLN A 289 4.76 -8.41 8.22
C GLN A 289 4.19 -8.08 9.60
N PHE A 290 3.05 -7.40 9.64
CA PHE A 290 2.33 -7.04 10.87
C PHE A 290 3.16 -6.26 11.90
N SER A 291 4.15 -5.50 11.43
CA SER A 291 5.01 -4.70 12.30
C SER A 291 4.44 -3.32 12.66
N ASP A 292 3.30 -2.92 12.09
CA ASP A 292 2.62 -1.63 12.30
C ASP A 292 1.65 -1.60 13.50
N GLN A 293 1.69 -2.62 14.35
CA GLN A 293 0.74 -2.77 15.47
C GLN A 293 0.94 -1.74 16.58
N LYS A 294 2.13 -1.17 16.70
CA LYS A 294 2.47 -0.19 17.73
C LYS A 294 2.83 1.14 17.09
N GLU A 295 2.41 2.22 17.76
CA GLU A 295 2.84 3.56 17.40
C GLU A 295 4.35 3.70 17.59
N ILE A 296 5.01 4.26 16.58
CA ILE A 296 6.45 4.55 16.63
C ILE A 296 6.61 6.02 17.02
N VAL A 297 7.32 6.25 18.13
CA VAL A 297 7.64 7.60 18.58
C VAL A 297 8.97 8.04 17.98
N TYR A 298 8.90 8.96 17.04
CA TYR A 298 10.08 9.55 16.39
C TYR A 298 10.65 10.71 17.21
N THR A 299 11.94 10.96 16.98
CA THR A 299 12.70 12.07 17.55
C THR A 299 13.02 13.11 16.47
N PRO A 300 13.43 14.35 16.84
CA PRO A 300 13.88 15.34 15.87
C PRO A 300 15.15 14.97 15.09
N GLN A 301 15.82 13.86 15.44
CA GLN A 301 16.98 13.33 14.73
C GLN A 301 16.60 12.24 13.73
N ASP A 302 15.32 11.88 13.63
CA ASP A 302 14.86 10.84 12.69
C ASP A 302 14.50 11.47 11.35
N TYR A 303 15.30 11.15 10.33
CA TYR A 303 15.12 11.61 8.97
C TYR A 303 14.89 10.45 8.00
N ARG A 304 14.23 10.77 6.88
CA ARG A 304 14.14 9.91 5.70
C ARG A 304 14.64 10.70 4.50
N PHE A 305 15.12 9.98 3.49
CA PHE A 305 15.73 10.60 2.32
C PHE A 305 15.08 10.08 1.04
N THR A 306 14.78 11.01 0.14
CA THR A 306 14.39 10.71 -1.24
C THR A 306 15.15 11.61 -2.20
N VAL A 307 15.16 11.27 -3.49
CA VAL A 307 15.70 12.12 -4.54
C VAL A 307 14.67 12.29 -5.65
N ASN A 308 14.59 13.50 -6.17
CA ASN A 308 13.72 13.79 -7.31
C ASN A 308 14.27 15.01 -8.09
N HIS A 309 14.21 14.95 -9.41
CA HIS A 309 14.67 16.03 -10.29
C HIS A 309 16.07 16.58 -9.94
N GLY A 310 16.99 15.71 -9.51
CA GLY A 310 18.36 16.11 -9.14
C GLY A 310 18.51 16.71 -7.74
N ASN A 311 17.44 16.86 -6.99
CA ASN A 311 17.48 17.36 -5.61
C ASN A 311 17.40 16.21 -4.60
N ILE A 312 17.99 16.43 -3.41
CA ILE A 312 17.81 15.55 -2.26
C ILE A 312 16.70 16.14 -1.38
N TYR A 313 15.78 15.31 -0.95
CA TYR A 313 14.75 15.68 0.03
C TYR A 313 15.05 14.97 1.34
N VAL A 314 15.25 15.78 2.39
CA VAL A 314 15.44 15.32 3.76
C VAL A 314 14.14 15.54 4.51
N ILE A 315 13.51 14.47 4.96
CA ILE A 315 12.21 14.54 5.59
C ILE A 315 12.38 14.24 7.07
N ALA A 316 12.27 15.27 7.92
CA ALA A 316 12.28 15.16 9.36
C ALA A 316 10.93 14.58 9.84
N LEU A 317 10.93 13.40 10.43
CA LEU A 317 9.72 12.72 10.88
C LEU A 317 9.08 13.39 12.10
N LYS A 318 9.86 14.20 12.80
CA LYS A 318 9.40 15.07 13.89
C LYS A 318 10.09 16.41 13.80
N CYS A 319 9.30 17.47 13.76
CA CYS A 319 9.82 18.85 13.74
C CYS A 319 10.51 19.18 15.06
N PRO A 320 11.77 19.71 15.05
CA PRO A 320 12.40 20.25 16.24
C PRO A 320 11.61 21.45 16.78
N GLN A 321 11.40 21.52 18.08
CA GLN A 321 10.65 22.61 18.71
C GLN A 321 11.37 23.98 18.59
N ASP A 322 12.69 23.95 18.53
CA ASP A 322 13.54 25.15 18.41
C ASP A 322 13.78 25.55 16.95
N GLY A 323 13.24 24.78 15.98
CA GLY A 323 13.42 25.04 14.55
C GLY A 323 14.83 24.74 14.03
N ASN A 324 15.66 24.00 14.79
CA ASN A 324 17.02 23.66 14.41
C ASN A 324 17.10 22.20 13.96
N PHE A 325 17.43 21.98 12.69
CA PHE A 325 17.64 20.66 12.10
C PHE A 325 19.16 20.41 11.95
N CYS A 326 19.59 19.18 12.22
CA CYS A 326 20.97 18.74 12.00
C CYS A 326 20.96 17.38 11.29
N VAL A 327 21.40 17.38 10.02
CA VAL A 327 21.40 16.21 9.14
C VAL A 327 22.82 15.70 8.97
N ARG A 328 23.20 14.69 9.74
CA ARG A 328 24.57 14.14 9.79
C ARG A 328 24.99 13.49 8.46
N SER A 329 24.06 12.88 7.74
CA SER A 329 24.33 12.25 6.44
C SER A 329 24.76 13.25 5.35
N LEU A 330 24.67 14.56 5.61
CA LEU A 330 25.09 15.65 4.74
C LEU A 330 26.26 16.47 5.36
N ALA A 331 27.02 15.85 6.27
CA ALA A 331 28.23 16.45 6.84
C ALA A 331 29.30 16.68 5.77
N GLU A 332 30.15 17.70 5.99
CA GLU A 332 31.35 17.89 5.19
C GLU A 332 32.33 16.75 5.44
N SER A 333 32.76 16.08 4.37
CA SER A 333 33.83 15.08 4.46
C SER A 333 35.15 15.69 4.05
N SER A 334 36.14 15.52 4.90
CA SER A 334 37.55 15.89 4.58
C SER A 334 38.28 14.75 3.85
N ASP A 335 37.77 13.53 3.88
CA ASP A 335 38.37 12.35 3.23
C ASP A 335 37.54 11.92 2.03
N GLN A 336 38.05 12.20 0.83
CA GLN A 336 37.40 11.85 -0.42
C GLN A 336 37.30 10.34 -0.69
N ASN A 337 37.98 9.50 0.11
CA ASN A 337 37.93 8.05 -0.03
C ASN A 337 36.82 7.40 0.79
N LEU A 338 36.18 8.16 1.69
CA LEU A 338 35.05 7.65 2.45
C LEU A 338 33.74 7.73 1.65
N PRO A 339 32.82 6.79 1.84
CA PRO A 339 31.53 6.77 1.14
C PRO A 339 30.55 7.79 1.75
N GLU A 340 31.00 9.00 2.02
CA GLU A 340 30.25 10.12 2.58
C GLU A 340 29.64 11.00 1.48
N PHE A 341 28.93 12.06 1.89
CA PHE A 341 28.38 13.02 0.95
C PHE A 341 29.48 13.98 0.48
N HIS A 342 29.73 14.00 -0.84
CA HIS A 342 30.71 14.87 -1.48
C HIS A 342 30.08 15.90 -2.42
N GLY A 343 28.74 16.01 -2.43
CA GLY A 343 28.02 16.96 -3.26
C GLY A 343 28.19 18.39 -2.71
N ILE A 344 28.09 19.35 -3.61
CA ILE A 344 28.10 20.78 -3.22
C ILE A 344 26.65 21.21 -3.05
N ILE A 345 26.28 21.60 -1.83
CA ILE A 345 24.97 22.17 -1.54
C ILE A 345 24.95 23.61 -2.05
N ARG A 346 24.00 23.95 -2.89
CA ARG A 346 23.81 25.28 -3.46
C ARG A 346 22.75 26.08 -2.76
N GLN A 347 21.67 25.38 -2.35
CA GLN A 347 20.53 26.01 -1.70
C GLN A 347 19.84 25.01 -0.80
N VAL A 348 19.24 25.51 0.26
CA VAL A 348 18.35 24.75 1.15
C VAL A 348 17.03 25.50 1.24
N GLU A 349 15.94 24.78 1.01
CA GLU A 349 14.57 25.26 1.18
C GLU A 349 13.88 24.38 2.23
N VAL A 350 12.95 24.95 2.98
CA VAL A 350 12.03 24.20 3.84
C VAL A 350 10.64 24.35 3.22
N LEU A 351 10.10 23.24 2.72
CA LEU A 351 8.81 23.29 2.03
C LEU A 351 7.71 23.76 3.00
N GLY A 352 6.90 24.72 2.56
CA GLY A 352 5.89 25.38 3.38
C GLY A 352 6.39 26.46 4.33
N TYR A 353 7.67 26.78 4.31
CA TYR A 353 8.24 27.90 5.04
C TYR A 353 8.51 29.06 4.08
N GLU A 354 7.83 30.19 4.27
CA GLU A 354 7.89 31.34 3.34
C GLU A 354 9.22 32.08 3.32
N LYS A 355 10.04 31.92 4.36
CA LYS A 355 11.34 32.58 4.48
C LYS A 355 12.45 31.63 4.04
N SER A 356 13.58 32.20 3.62
CA SER A 356 14.80 31.42 3.43
C SER A 356 15.37 31.00 4.79
N PRO A 357 15.65 29.69 5.02
CA PRO A 357 16.28 29.28 6.25
C PRO A 357 17.75 29.70 6.29
N GLU A 358 18.28 29.92 7.49
CA GLU A 358 19.73 30.00 7.70
C GLU A 358 20.30 28.58 7.62
N TRP A 359 21.40 28.38 6.91
CA TRP A 359 22.03 27.05 6.87
C TRP A 359 23.55 27.14 6.73
N LYS A 360 24.23 26.13 7.22
CA LYS A 360 25.66 25.88 7.06
C LYS A 360 25.95 24.39 7.06
N THR A 361 27.07 23.99 6.50
CA THR A 361 27.66 22.67 6.64
C THR A 361 28.93 22.71 7.49
N ASP A 362 29.16 21.64 8.22
CA ASP A 362 30.41 21.38 8.95
C ASP A 362 30.59 19.86 9.12
N ALA A 363 31.61 19.45 9.88
CA ALA A 363 31.93 18.05 10.13
C ALA A 363 30.83 17.28 10.91
N GLU A 364 29.89 17.99 11.54
CA GLU A 364 28.79 17.35 12.28
C GLU A 364 27.56 17.12 11.40
N GLY A 365 27.36 17.95 10.34
CA GLY A 365 26.21 17.81 9.47
C GLY A 365 25.86 19.07 8.67
N LEU A 366 24.74 18.99 7.96
CA LEU A 366 24.01 20.14 7.45
C LEU A 366 23.12 20.67 8.58
N HIS A 367 23.38 21.87 9.02
CA HIS A 367 22.58 22.61 10.00
C HIS A 367 21.62 23.54 9.28
N VAL A 368 20.34 23.45 9.59
CA VAL A 368 19.29 24.31 9.01
C VAL A 368 18.48 24.91 10.15
N LYS A 369 18.30 26.23 10.13
CA LYS A 369 17.56 26.94 11.16
C LYS A 369 16.38 27.69 10.56
N THR A 370 15.20 27.46 11.13
CA THR A 370 13.96 28.16 10.82
C THR A 370 13.48 28.95 12.03
N SER A 371 13.13 30.23 11.82
CA SER A 371 12.66 31.07 12.92
C SER A 371 11.14 31.07 13.00
N GLY A 372 10.61 30.52 14.10
CA GLY A 372 9.17 30.53 14.38
C GLY A 372 8.35 29.56 13.51
N PHE A 373 8.99 28.59 12.89
CA PHE A 373 8.32 27.53 12.13
C PHE A 373 8.18 26.27 12.98
N TYR A 374 6.99 25.74 13.00
CA TYR A 374 6.68 24.46 13.63
C TYR A 374 5.61 23.72 12.83
N SER A 375 5.68 22.42 12.78
CA SER A 375 4.68 21.55 12.18
C SER A 375 4.46 20.33 13.06
N GLU A 376 3.20 19.91 13.21
CA GLU A 376 2.84 18.63 13.83
C GLU A 376 3.16 17.45 12.90
N PHE A 377 3.28 17.69 11.59
CA PHE A 377 3.58 16.70 10.57
C PHE A 377 5.05 16.74 10.15
N PRO A 378 5.55 15.69 9.47
CA PRO A 378 6.89 15.65 8.90
C PRO A 378 7.22 16.89 8.08
N VAL A 379 8.42 17.40 8.28
CA VAL A 379 8.93 18.61 7.60
C VAL A 379 9.93 18.22 6.52
N VAL A 380 9.78 18.76 5.33
CA VAL A 380 10.65 18.48 4.19
C VAL A 380 11.64 19.60 3.94
N LEU A 381 12.93 19.24 3.96
CA LEU A 381 14.03 20.09 3.52
C LEU A 381 14.41 19.68 2.10
N LYS A 382 14.35 20.60 1.15
CA LYS A 382 14.80 20.40 -0.22
C LYS A 382 16.25 20.93 -0.34
N ILE A 383 17.15 20.04 -0.73
CA ILE A 383 18.57 20.31 -0.85
C ILE A 383 18.92 20.32 -2.33
N VAL A 384 19.24 21.50 -2.84
CA VAL A 384 19.70 21.69 -4.21
C VAL A 384 21.19 21.42 -4.25
N VAL A 385 21.61 20.45 -5.04
CA VAL A 385 23.02 20.04 -5.18
C VAL A 385 23.52 20.22 -6.60
N SER A 386 24.85 20.31 -6.76
CA SER A 386 25.52 20.37 -8.06
C SER A 386 26.70 19.39 -8.12
#